data_aa71f85e04dcb0b3affc85ba7cbe6947
#
_entry.id   aa71f85e04dcb0b3affc85ba7cbe6947
#
_cell.length_a   1.000
_cell.length_b   1.000
_cell.length_c   1.000
_cell.angle_alpha   90.00
_cell.angle_beta   90.00
_cell.angle_gamma   90.00
#
_symmetry.space_group_name_H-M   'P 1'
#
loop_
_entity.id
_entity.type
_entity.pdbx_description
1 polymer ?
#
loop_
_entity_poly.entity_id
_entity_poly.type
_entity_poly.pdbx_seq_one_letter_code
_entity_poly.pdbx_strand_id
1 'polypeptide(L)'
;MKNYSIAKSRRLRSTPYTSRIEKQGITAYTIYNHMLLPAAFGSVEDSYHHLKEHVQIWDVAAERQVEISGKDSAKLVQLMTCRDLSKSKDGRCYYCPIIDDQAGLINDPVVLRLNQEKWWISIADSDVILFAKGLAIGNKFDVKIFEPNVDIMAVQGPKSFKLMEKVFGEKITKLKFFGFDYFNFEGVDHLIAQSGWSKQGGYEIYVQNTESGQKLYDHLFEVGKEFNVKPGCPNLIERIESALLSFGNDMDNNDNPFECGFDKYVNCLLYTSPSPRDRG
;
A
#
# COMPACT_ATOMS: atom_id res chain seq x y z
N MET A 1 -0.61 33.08 5.29
CA MET A 1 -1.33 32.02 6.03
C MET A 1 -0.66 31.83 7.38
N LYS A 2 -1.42 31.61 8.46
CA LYS A 2 -0.81 31.23 9.75
C LYS A 2 -0.27 29.81 9.62
N ASN A 3 1.01 29.60 9.92
CA ASN A 3 1.58 28.27 9.98
C ASN A 3 1.04 27.57 11.24
N TYR A 4 0.26 26.52 11.08
CA TYR A 4 -0.16 25.66 12.16
C TYR A 4 0.88 24.55 12.35
N SER A 5 1.26 24.27 13.60
CA SER A 5 2.10 23.12 13.93
C SER A 5 1.25 21.95 14.40
N ILE A 6 1.64 20.72 14.04
CA ILE A 6 0.99 19.53 14.55
C ILE A 6 1.58 19.17 15.91
N ALA A 7 0.74 19.11 16.95
CA ALA A 7 1.15 18.66 18.27
C ALA A 7 1.42 17.14 18.25
N LYS A 8 2.66 16.74 18.51
CA LYS A 8 3.02 15.32 18.66
C LYS A 8 2.29 14.71 19.86
N SER A 9 1.60 13.60 19.67
CA SER A 9 0.88 12.87 20.72
C SER A 9 0.88 11.37 20.43
N ARG A 10 0.40 10.56 21.39
CA ARG A 10 0.24 9.10 21.15
C ARG A 10 -0.73 8.75 20.03
N ARG A 11 -1.56 9.69 19.59
CA ARG A 11 -2.49 9.53 18.47
C ARG A 11 -1.82 9.69 17.10
N LEU A 12 -0.60 10.22 17.08
CA LEU A 12 0.17 10.45 15.87
C LEU A 12 1.52 9.74 15.98
N ARG A 13 1.71 8.71 15.19
CA ARG A 13 2.95 7.93 15.15
C ARG A 13 3.89 8.48 14.08
N SER A 14 5.19 8.38 14.35
CA SER A 14 6.23 8.53 13.33
C SER A 14 6.59 7.17 12.73
N THR A 15 7.24 7.19 11.57
CA THR A 15 7.81 6.00 10.93
C THR A 15 9.26 5.79 11.37
N PRO A 16 9.86 4.63 11.12
CA PRO A 16 11.30 4.42 11.32
C PRO A 16 12.19 5.31 10.46
N TYR A 17 11.63 5.88 9.40
CA TYR A 17 12.36 6.72 8.43
C TYR A 17 12.21 8.22 8.71
N THR A 18 11.30 8.64 9.59
CA THR A 18 10.97 10.05 9.85
C THR A 18 12.21 10.91 10.09
N SER A 19 13.17 10.46 10.92
CA SER A 19 14.39 11.22 11.19
C SER A 19 15.31 11.37 9.98
N ARG A 20 15.26 10.45 9.03
CA ARG A 20 15.98 10.52 7.75
C ARG A 20 15.30 11.48 6.80
N ILE A 21 13.99 11.40 6.72
CA ILE A 21 13.13 12.29 5.94
C ILE A 21 13.33 13.76 6.36
N GLU A 22 13.37 14.02 7.67
CA GLU A 22 13.62 15.36 8.21
C GLU A 22 14.99 15.91 7.78
N LYS A 23 16.03 15.08 7.77
CA LYS A 23 17.37 15.46 7.29
C LYS A 23 17.44 15.68 5.77
N GLN A 24 16.54 15.09 5.03
CA GLN A 24 16.45 15.19 3.57
C GLN A 24 15.66 16.42 3.09
N GLY A 25 15.17 17.25 4.01
CA GLY A 25 14.57 18.52 3.68
C GLY A 25 13.08 18.45 3.35
N ILE A 26 12.35 17.58 4.03
CA ILE A 26 10.89 17.56 3.92
C ILE A 26 10.28 18.93 4.26
N THR A 27 9.29 19.34 3.48
CA THR A 27 8.61 20.64 3.67
C THR A 27 7.18 20.49 4.18
N ALA A 28 6.55 19.32 3.99
CA ALA A 28 5.21 19.04 4.51
C ALA A 28 4.99 17.58 4.81
N TYR A 29 4.20 17.33 5.87
CA TYR A 29 3.60 16.05 6.19
C TYR A 29 2.08 16.14 6.10
N THR A 30 1.44 15.03 5.74
CA THR A 30 0.02 14.79 6.03
C THR A 30 -0.11 13.70 7.10
N ILE A 31 -1.32 13.51 7.61
CA ILE A 31 -1.65 12.41 8.52
C ILE A 31 -2.37 11.34 7.70
N TYR A 32 -1.93 10.10 7.82
CA TYR A 32 -2.46 8.95 7.13
C TYR A 32 -2.40 7.74 8.07
N ASN A 33 -3.51 7.08 8.32
CA ASN A 33 -3.60 5.97 9.29
C ASN A 33 -2.98 6.29 10.67
N HIS A 34 -3.21 7.50 11.19
CA HIS A 34 -2.63 7.99 12.46
C HIS A 34 -1.10 8.07 12.46
N MET A 35 -0.47 8.18 11.30
CA MET A 35 0.98 8.32 11.14
C MET A 35 1.34 9.54 10.29
N LEU A 36 2.57 10.01 10.45
CA LEU A 36 3.14 11.03 9.57
C LEU A 36 3.45 10.40 8.21
N LEU A 37 2.85 10.92 7.15
CA LEU A 37 3.16 10.58 5.76
C LEU A 37 3.81 11.79 5.09
N PRO A 38 5.02 11.65 4.49
CA PRO A 38 5.62 12.71 3.69
C PRO A 38 4.69 13.17 2.57
N ALA A 39 4.52 14.49 2.44
CA ALA A 39 3.61 15.09 1.46
C ALA A 39 4.30 16.05 0.49
N ALA A 40 5.47 16.61 0.84
CA ALA A 40 6.24 17.45 -0.07
C ALA A 40 7.71 17.58 0.33
N PHE A 41 8.59 17.65 -0.68
CA PHE A 41 10.01 17.99 -0.60
C PHE A 41 10.30 19.21 -1.51
N GLY A 42 9.64 20.35 -1.23
CA GLY A 42 9.71 21.54 -2.07
C GLY A 42 8.60 21.62 -3.11
N SER A 43 8.93 21.92 -4.36
CA SER A 43 7.94 22.03 -5.46
C SER A 43 7.35 20.67 -5.84
N VAL A 44 6.01 20.60 -5.92
CA VAL A 44 5.30 19.42 -6.43
C VAL A 44 5.61 19.19 -7.91
N GLU A 45 5.78 20.25 -8.70
CA GLU A 45 6.11 20.20 -10.11
C GLU A 45 7.53 19.65 -10.33
N ASP A 46 8.53 20.14 -9.59
CA ASP A 46 9.90 19.60 -9.67
C ASP A 46 9.95 18.13 -9.27
N SER A 47 9.19 17.75 -8.25
CA SER A 47 9.08 16.36 -7.82
C SER A 47 8.42 15.49 -8.89
N TYR A 48 7.39 16.01 -9.59
CA TYR A 48 6.73 15.33 -10.70
C TYR A 48 7.71 15.05 -11.84
N HIS A 49 8.43 16.08 -12.36
CA HIS A 49 9.39 15.89 -13.44
C HIS A 49 10.51 14.93 -13.04
N HIS A 50 11.01 15.05 -11.82
CA HIS A 50 12.01 14.14 -11.31
C HIS A 50 11.51 12.68 -11.27
N LEU A 51 10.28 12.44 -10.82
CA LEU A 51 9.67 11.11 -10.77
C LEU A 51 9.53 10.48 -12.16
N LYS A 52 9.21 11.30 -13.18
CA LYS A 52 9.05 10.85 -14.58
C LYS A 52 10.37 10.44 -15.23
N GLU A 53 11.50 10.94 -14.75
CA GLU A 53 12.81 10.76 -15.40
C GLU A 53 13.80 9.92 -14.60
N HIS A 54 13.64 9.86 -13.28
CA HIS A 54 14.65 9.30 -12.38
C HIS A 54 14.07 8.24 -11.44
N VAL A 55 14.54 8.23 -10.19
CA VAL A 55 14.05 7.36 -9.13
C VAL A 55 13.86 8.14 -7.84
N GLN A 56 12.77 7.86 -7.16
CA GLN A 56 12.48 8.39 -5.82
C GLN A 56 12.31 7.25 -4.83
N ILE A 57 12.71 7.51 -3.58
CA ILE A 57 12.41 6.63 -2.44
C ILE A 57 11.40 7.34 -1.56
N TRP A 58 10.27 6.68 -1.30
CA TRP A 58 9.16 7.19 -0.53
C TRP A 58 9.03 6.44 0.78
N ASP A 59 8.91 7.16 1.88
CA ASP A 59 8.45 6.60 3.14
C ASP A 59 6.92 6.51 3.10
N VAL A 60 6.40 5.32 2.87
CA VAL A 60 4.97 5.02 2.85
C VAL A 60 4.59 4.04 3.97
N ALA A 61 5.36 4.01 5.07
CA ALA A 61 5.06 3.15 6.22
C ALA A 61 3.71 3.48 6.89
N ALA A 62 3.14 4.64 6.58
CA ALA A 62 1.78 5.00 6.97
C ALA A 62 0.70 4.15 6.27
N GLU A 63 1.02 3.44 5.17
CA GLU A 63 0.21 2.37 4.59
C GLU A 63 0.36 1.11 5.44
N ARG A 64 -0.35 1.08 6.56
CA ARG A 64 -0.27 -0.01 7.54
C ARG A 64 -0.79 -1.30 6.96
N GLN A 65 -0.30 -2.41 7.51
CA GLN A 65 -0.79 -3.72 7.16
C GLN A 65 -1.85 -4.20 8.17
N VAL A 66 -2.90 -4.83 7.67
CA VAL A 66 -3.76 -5.69 8.49
C VAL A 66 -3.44 -7.14 8.13
N GLU A 67 -2.85 -7.88 9.08
CA GLU A 67 -2.65 -9.33 8.89
C GLU A 67 -3.91 -10.06 9.29
N ILE A 68 -4.39 -10.93 8.39
CA ILE A 68 -5.48 -11.88 8.64
C ILE A 68 -4.91 -13.28 8.42
N SER A 69 -4.87 -14.10 9.48
CA SER A 69 -4.34 -15.47 9.42
C SER A 69 -5.25 -16.47 10.12
N GLY A 70 -5.21 -17.73 9.68
CA GLY A 70 -6.03 -18.84 10.20
C GLY A 70 -6.90 -19.50 9.13
N LYS A 71 -7.55 -20.59 9.48
CA LYS A 71 -8.28 -21.46 8.54
C LYS A 71 -9.43 -20.78 7.80
N ASP A 72 -10.03 -19.74 8.38
CA ASP A 72 -11.10 -18.96 7.74
C ASP A 72 -10.63 -17.63 7.16
N SER A 73 -9.29 -17.38 7.11
CA SER A 73 -8.73 -16.12 6.63
C SER A 73 -9.16 -15.77 5.19
N ALA A 74 -9.11 -16.76 4.29
CA ALA A 74 -9.54 -16.57 2.90
C ALA A 74 -11.04 -16.24 2.80
N LYS A 75 -11.88 -16.83 3.65
CA LYS A 75 -13.32 -16.52 3.69
C LYS A 75 -13.58 -15.09 4.18
N LEU A 76 -12.84 -14.66 5.21
CA LEU A 76 -12.98 -13.31 5.72
C LEU A 76 -12.52 -12.28 4.69
N VAL A 77 -11.34 -12.48 4.08
CA VAL A 77 -10.83 -11.55 3.05
C VAL A 77 -11.78 -11.50 1.85
N GLN A 78 -12.35 -12.65 1.42
CA GLN A 78 -13.35 -12.67 0.36
C GLN A 78 -14.65 -11.94 0.76
N LEU A 79 -15.08 -12.04 2.01
CA LEU A 79 -16.29 -11.35 2.49
C LEU A 79 -16.13 -9.82 2.48
N MET A 80 -14.91 -9.32 2.69
CA MET A 80 -14.64 -7.88 2.75
C MET A 80 -14.62 -7.20 1.39
N THR A 81 -14.34 -7.93 0.30
CA THR A 81 -14.15 -7.33 -1.03
C THR A 81 -15.16 -7.80 -2.07
N CYS A 82 -15.55 -6.90 -2.96
CA CYS A 82 -16.36 -7.23 -4.12
C CYS A 82 -15.59 -7.95 -5.24
N ARG A 83 -14.26 -8.10 -5.10
CA ARG A 83 -13.42 -8.82 -6.05
C ARG A 83 -13.42 -10.31 -5.77
N ASP A 84 -13.59 -11.13 -6.81
CA ASP A 84 -13.43 -12.59 -6.70
C ASP A 84 -11.96 -12.98 -6.50
N LEU A 85 -11.66 -13.56 -5.35
CA LEU A 85 -10.33 -14.05 -4.98
C LEU A 85 -10.22 -15.58 -5.06
N SER A 86 -11.23 -16.29 -5.55
CA SER A 86 -11.25 -17.76 -5.65
C SER A 86 -10.08 -18.33 -6.45
N LYS A 87 -9.60 -17.56 -7.45
CA LYS A 87 -8.46 -17.92 -8.31
C LYS A 87 -7.16 -17.21 -7.90
N SER A 88 -7.13 -16.58 -6.74
CA SER A 88 -5.92 -15.91 -6.25
C SER A 88 -4.79 -16.92 -5.99
N LYS A 89 -3.54 -16.46 -6.09
CA LYS A 89 -2.34 -17.29 -5.95
C LYS A 89 -1.40 -16.70 -4.91
N ASP A 90 -0.67 -17.55 -4.21
CA ASP A 90 0.39 -17.15 -3.30
C ASP A 90 1.48 -16.38 -4.07
N GLY A 91 2.13 -15.42 -3.43
CA GLY A 91 3.14 -14.55 -4.06
C GLY A 91 2.56 -13.47 -4.98
N ARG A 92 1.26 -13.15 -4.84
CA ARG A 92 0.58 -12.16 -5.67
C ARG A 92 -0.16 -11.12 -4.83
N CYS A 93 -0.16 -9.89 -5.36
CA CYS A 93 -0.95 -8.76 -4.88
C CYS A 93 -2.24 -8.62 -5.70
N TYR A 94 -3.28 -8.08 -5.05
CA TYR A 94 -4.58 -7.84 -5.65
C TYR A 94 -5.13 -6.51 -5.16
N TYR A 95 -5.50 -5.61 -6.06
CA TYR A 95 -6.25 -4.42 -5.69
C TYR A 95 -7.69 -4.82 -5.40
N CYS A 96 -8.17 -4.58 -4.19
CA CYS A 96 -9.42 -5.12 -3.68
C CYS A 96 -10.25 -4.01 -3.01
N PRO A 97 -11.17 -3.35 -3.72
CA PRO A 97 -12.11 -2.46 -3.05
C PRO A 97 -12.85 -3.20 -1.94
N ILE A 98 -12.82 -2.65 -0.74
CA ILE A 98 -13.55 -3.13 0.44
C ILE A 98 -14.83 -2.30 0.54
N ILE A 99 -15.97 -2.97 0.69
CA ILE A 99 -17.28 -2.34 0.73
C ILE A 99 -18.07 -2.76 1.95
N ASP A 100 -19.01 -1.93 2.37
CA ASP A 100 -20.00 -2.23 3.39
C ASP A 100 -21.25 -2.89 2.78
N ASP A 101 -22.30 -3.07 3.60
CA ASP A 101 -23.57 -3.69 3.22
C ASP A 101 -24.46 -2.80 2.33
N GLN A 102 -24.11 -1.52 2.17
CA GLN A 102 -24.76 -0.58 1.25
C GLN A 102 -23.95 -0.39 -0.04
N ALA A 103 -22.87 -1.15 -0.21
CA ALA A 103 -21.87 -1.03 -1.28
C ALA A 103 -21.01 0.25 -1.20
N GLY A 104 -21.03 0.99 -0.09
CA GLY A 104 -20.16 2.12 0.15
C GLY A 104 -18.69 1.66 0.35
N LEU A 105 -17.75 2.39 -0.23
CA LEU A 105 -16.33 2.09 -0.10
C LEU A 105 -15.85 2.32 1.32
N ILE A 106 -15.20 1.33 1.92
CA ILE A 106 -14.52 1.43 3.22
C ILE A 106 -13.02 1.67 3.01
N ASN A 107 -12.45 1.10 1.95
CA ASN A 107 -11.03 1.20 1.62
C ASN A 107 -10.78 0.63 0.21
N ASP A 108 -9.63 0.96 -0.37
CA ASP A 108 -9.19 0.44 -1.67
C ASP A 108 -7.80 -0.21 -1.62
N PRO A 109 -7.57 -1.17 -0.71
CA PRO A 109 -6.24 -1.67 -0.41
C PRO A 109 -5.64 -2.52 -1.52
N VAL A 110 -4.33 -2.69 -1.42
CA VAL A 110 -3.63 -3.81 -2.06
C VAL A 110 -3.59 -4.99 -1.08
N VAL A 111 -4.15 -6.13 -1.48
CA VAL A 111 -4.16 -7.36 -0.70
C VAL A 111 -3.05 -8.29 -1.18
N LEU A 112 -2.16 -8.69 -0.28
CA LEU A 112 -1.08 -9.64 -0.55
C LEU A 112 -1.50 -11.02 -0.05
N ARG A 113 -1.51 -12.02 -0.93
CA ARG A 113 -1.71 -13.40 -0.54
C ARG A 113 -0.35 -14.05 -0.25
N LEU A 114 0.00 -14.13 1.04
CA LEU A 114 1.26 -14.75 1.49
C LEU A 114 1.21 -16.28 1.37
N ASN A 115 0.10 -16.87 1.76
CA ASN A 115 -0.27 -18.27 1.53
C ASN A 115 -1.79 -18.45 1.70
N GLN A 116 -2.27 -19.68 1.69
CA GLN A 116 -3.72 -20.00 1.78
C GLN A 116 -4.38 -19.50 3.06
N GLU A 117 -3.63 -19.44 4.15
CA GLU A 117 -4.13 -19.08 5.49
C GLU A 117 -3.53 -17.79 6.04
N LYS A 118 -2.82 -17.02 5.19
CA LYS A 118 -2.19 -15.77 5.63
C LYS A 118 -2.21 -14.70 4.56
N TRP A 119 -2.82 -13.56 4.92
CA TRP A 119 -3.03 -12.41 4.05
C TRP A 119 -2.57 -11.14 4.74
N TRP A 120 -2.00 -10.23 3.96
CA TRP A 120 -1.81 -8.84 4.36
C TRP A 120 -2.71 -7.94 3.53
N ILE A 121 -3.32 -6.97 4.19
CA ILE A 121 -4.10 -5.90 3.56
C ILE A 121 -3.33 -4.62 3.78
N SER A 122 -2.72 -4.06 2.72
CA SER A 122 -2.02 -2.77 2.71
C SER A 122 -3.08 -1.69 2.52
N ILE A 123 -3.42 -1.00 3.62
CA ILE A 123 -4.62 -0.16 3.70
C ILE A 123 -4.37 1.28 3.29
N ALA A 124 -5.37 1.89 2.64
CA ALA A 124 -5.54 3.32 2.58
C ALA A 124 -6.02 3.88 3.94
N ASP A 125 -6.30 5.17 4.01
CA ASP A 125 -6.57 5.89 5.28
C ASP A 125 -7.94 5.54 5.86
N SER A 126 -8.08 4.37 6.47
CA SER A 126 -9.25 4.01 7.28
C SER A 126 -8.98 2.84 8.24
N ASP A 127 -9.85 2.66 9.24
CA ASP A 127 -9.71 1.64 10.28
C ASP A 127 -10.20 0.23 9.84
N VAL A 128 -9.70 -0.28 8.72
CA VAL A 128 -10.03 -1.60 8.16
C VAL A 128 -9.88 -2.73 9.19
N ILE A 129 -8.92 -2.62 10.11
CA ILE A 129 -8.72 -3.64 11.15
C ILE A 129 -9.94 -3.82 12.07
N LEU A 130 -10.66 -2.74 12.35
CA LEU A 130 -11.87 -2.80 13.17
C LEU A 130 -13.03 -3.43 12.40
N PHE A 131 -13.17 -3.09 11.12
CA PHE A 131 -14.15 -3.70 10.23
C PHE A 131 -13.90 -5.21 10.09
N ALA A 132 -12.66 -5.63 9.82
CA ALA A 132 -12.28 -7.03 9.73
C ALA A 132 -12.59 -7.83 11.02
N LYS A 133 -12.28 -7.25 12.20
CA LYS A 133 -12.58 -7.86 13.51
C LYS A 133 -14.08 -7.98 13.73
N GLY A 134 -14.85 -6.94 13.37
CA GLY A 134 -16.32 -6.96 13.51
C GLY A 134 -16.94 -8.06 12.65
N LEU A 135 -16.53 -8.19 11.39
CA LEU A 135 -17.00 -9.25 10.49
C LEU A 135 -16.60 -10.65 11.00
N ALA A 136 -15.36 -10.81 11.49
CA ALA A 136 -14.89 -12.09 12.00
C ALA A 136 -15.70 -12.56 13.22
N ILE A 137 -16.01 -11.65 14.16
CA ILE A 137 -16.83 -11.94 15.34
C ILE A 137 -18.26 -12.32 14.93
N GLY A 138 -18.87 -11.50 14.05
CA GLY A 138 -20.25 -11.71 13.59
C GLY A 138 -20.44 -13.05 12.86
N ASN A 139 -19.45 -13.47 12.08
CA ASN A 139 -19.46 -14.73 11.33
C ASN A 139 -18.82 -15.90 12.08
N LYS A 140 -18.29 -15.69 13.29
CA LYS A 140 -17.60 -16.72 14.10
C LYS A 140 -16.43 -17.37 13.35
N PHE A 141 -15.68 -16.60 12.56
CA PHE A 141 -14.52 -17.09 11.83
C PHE A 141 -13.34 -17.36 12.75
N ASP A 142 -12.66 -18.47 12.52
CA ASP A 142 -11.44 -18.84 13.24
C ASP A 142 -10.23 -18.18 12.55
N VAL A 143 -9.98 -16.94 12.96
CA VAL A 143 -8.91 -16.09 12.42
C VAL A 143 -8.22 -15.30 13.52
N LYS A 144 -6.95 -14.97 13.28
CA LYS A 144 -6.18 -13.99 14.04
C LYS A 144 -6.02 -12.73 13.18
N ILE A 145 -6.38 -11.57 13.76
CA ILE A 145 -6.34 -10.27 13.08
C ILE A 145 -5.55 -9.28 13.93
N PHE A 146 -4.48 -8.76 13.37
CA PHE A 146 -3.63 -7.76 14.05
C PHE A 146 -2.86 -6.91 13.03
N GLU A 147 -2.27 -5.80 13.51
CA GLU A 147 -1.31 -5.00 12.77
C GLU A 147 0.10 -5.59 12.98
N PRO A 148 0.73 -6.18 11.95
CA PRO A 148 2.10 -6.65 12.05
C PRO A 148 3.08 -5.47 12.07
N ASN A 149 4.28 -5.68 12.61
CA ASN A 149 5.36 -4.70 12.52
C ASN A 149 5.96 -4.74 11.11
N VAL A 150 5.38 -3.97 10.20
CA VAL A 150 5.80 -3.87 8.80
C VAL A 150 5.83 -2.40 8.40
N ASP A 151 7.00 -1.94 8.00
CA ASP A 151 7.22 -0.58 7.55
C ASP A 151 7.50 -0.58 6.04
N ILE A 152 6.63 0.04 5.24
CA ILE A 152 6.79 0.03 3.79
C ILE A 152 7.64 1.21 3.35
N MET A 153 8.57 0.96 2.43
CA MET A 153 9.18 1.99 1.59
C MET A 153 8.92 1.66 0.12
N ALA A 154 8.64 2.69 -0.68
CA ALA A 154 8.46 2.54 -2.12
C ALA A 154 9.67 3.12 -2.87
N VAL A 155 10.11 2.42 -3.91
CA VAL A 155 11.16 2.86 -4.84
C VAL A 155 10.50 3.04 -6.19
N GLN A 156 10.23 4.29 -6.59
CA GLN A 156 9.37 4.62 -7.72
C GLN A 156 10.11 5.41 -8.81
N GLY A 157 9.69 5.24 -10.05
CA GLY A 157 10.24 5.93 -11.21
C GLY A 157 10.98 4.99 -12.17
N PRO A 158 11.25 5.42 -13.42
CA PRO A 158 11.79 4.55 -14.48
C PRO A 158 13.18 3.97 -14.19
N LYS A 159 13.98 4.62 -13.35
CA LYS A 159 15.30 4.11 -12.94
C LYS A 159 15.25 3.19 -11.71
N SER A 160 14.08 2.99 -11.11
CA SER A 160 13.90 2.07 -9.97
C SER A 160 14.33 0.63 -10.29
N PHE A 161 14.06 0.16 -11.51
CA PHE A 161 14.43 -1.18 -11.94
C PHE A 161 15.95 -1.41 -11.88
N LYS A 162 16.74 -0.44 -12.39
CA LYS A 162 18.20 -0.53 -12.37
C LYS A 162 18.77 -0.42 -10.95
N LEU A 163 18.21 0.46 -10.14
CA LEU A 163 18.61 0.60 -8.74
C LEU A 163 18.35 -0.69 -7.97
N MET A 164 17.16 -1.26 -8.10
CA MET A 164 16.79 -2.48 -7.38
C MET A 164 17.56 -3.70 -7.88
N GLU A 165 17.84 -3.80 -9.19
CA GLU A 165 18.71 -4.83 -9.75
C GLU A 165 20.14 -4.74 -9.17
N LYS A 166 20.67 -3.53 -9.01
CA LYS A 166 22.01 -3.32 -8.46
C LYS A 166 22.12 -3.73 -6.99
N VAL A 167 21.03 -3.53 -6.21
CA VAL A 167 20.99 -3.87 -4.77
C VAL A 167 20.67 -5.35 -4.54
N PHE A 168 19.71 -5.93 -5.29
CA PHE A 168 19.18 -7.27 -5.05
C PHE A 168 19.51 -8.30 -6.12
N GLY A 169 20.27 -7.89 -7.16
CA GLY A 169 20.65 -8.75 -8.27
C GLY A 169 19.53 -8.97 -9.31
N GLU A 170 19.88 -9.68 -10.38
CA GLU A 170 19.00 -9.91 -11.55
C GLU A 170 17.66 -10.58 -11.20
N LYS A 171 17.58 -11.37 -10.11
CA LYS A 171 16.34 -12.07 -9.71
C LYS A 171 15.16 -11.10 -9.57
N ILE A 172 15.38 -9.86 -9.09
CA ILE A 172 14.30 -8.92 -8.82
C ILE A 172 13.62 -8.43 -10.11
N THR A 173 14.35 -8.38 -11.22
CA THR A 173 13.81 -7.94 -12.52
C THR A 173 12.83 -8.95 -13.12
N LYS A 174 12.80 -10.18 -12.60
CA LYS A 174 11.89 -11.27 -13.03
C LYS A 174 10.52 -11.18 -12.36
N LEU A 175 10.37 -10.33 -11.33
CA LEU A 175 9.06 -10.04 -10.75
C LEU A 175 8.15 -9.44 -11.83
N LYS A 176 6.90 -9.90 -11.84
CA LYS A 176 5.84 -9.31 -12.67
C LYS A 176 5.05 -8.32 -11.85
N PHE A 177 4.45 -7.35 -12.49
CA PHE A 177 3.56 -6.40 -11.82
C PHE A 177 2.54 -7.12 -10.91
N PHE A 178 2.42 -6.65 -9.67
CA PHE A 178 1.67 -7.29 -8.60
C PHE A 178 2.14 -8.71 -8.23
N GLY A 179 3.40 -9.06 -8.54
CA GLY A 179 4.09 -10.21 -7.97
C GLY A 179 5.01 -9.77 -6.86
N PHE A 180 5.22 -10.61 -5.86
CA PHE A 180 6.21 -10.40 -4.82
C PHE A 180 7.01 -11.68 -4.55
N ASP A 181 8.22 -11.50 -4.01
CA ASP A 181 9.09 -12.58 -3.51
C ASP A 181 9.96 -12.01 -2.38
N TYR A 182 10.73 -12.86 -1.75
CA TYR A 182 11.67 -12.48 -0.71
C TYR A 182 13.06 -12.28 -1.28
N PHE A 183 13.71 -11.19 -0.86
CA PHE A 183 15.06 -10.81 -1.27
C PHE A 183 15.91 -10.50 -0.06
N ASN A 184 17.13 -11.03 -0.04
CA ASN A 184 18.04 -10.88 1.08
C ASN A 184 18.82 -9.57 0.99
N PHE A 185 18.87 -8.84 2.10
CA PHE A 185 19.77 -7.72 2.31
C PHE A 185 20.50 -7.91 3.65
N GLU A 186 21.82 -8.05 3.59
CA GLU A 186 22.70 -8.23 4.77
C GLU A 186 22.20 -9.32 5.75
N GLY A 187 21.74 -10.45 5.22
CA GLY A 187 21.27 -11.59 6.02
C GLY A 187 19.82 -11.51 6.48
N VAL A 188 19.08 -10.47 6.12
CA VAL A 188 17.65 -10.31 6.41
C VAL A 188 16.83 -10.37 5.13
N ASP A 189 15.80 -11.22 5.10
CA ASP A 189 14.89 -11.30 3.97
C ASP A 189 13.79 -10.26 4.07
N HIS A 190 13.61 -9.48 3.00
CA HIS A 190 12.53 -8.52 2.84
C HIS A 190 11.57 -8.98 1.76
N LEU A 191 10.27 -8.89 2.03
CA LEU A 191 9.25 -9.07 1.00
C LEU A 191 9.26 -7.84 0.08
N ILE A 192 9.46 -8.07 -1.22
CA ILE A 192 9.47 -6.99 -2.21
C ILE A 192 8.45 -7.32 -3.29
N ALA A 193 7.50 -6.39 -3.50
CA ALA A 193 6.51 -6.45 -4.57
C ALA A 193 6.88 -5.51 -5.71
N GLN A 194 6.67 -5.94 -6.95
CA GLN A 194 6.66 -5.01 -8.09
C GLN A 194 5.31 -4.31 -8.13
N SER A 195 5.23 -3.21 -7.44
CA SER A 195 4.01 -2.40 -7.24
C SER A 195 4.37 -0.94 -6.97
N GLY A 196 3.37 -0.13 -6.74
CA GLY A 196 3.50 1.27 -6.40
C GLY A 196 2.38 2.13 -6.96
N TRP A 197 2.27 3.33 -6.41
CA TRP A 197 1.18 4.25 -6.71
C TRP A 197 1.65 5.44 -7.56
N SER A 198 2.35 5.14 -8.67
CA SER A 198 2.86 6.17 -9.57
C SER A 198 2.75 5.86 -11.07
N LYS A 199 2.39 4.65 -11.47
CA LYS A 199 2.49 4.19 -12.87
C LYS A 199 3.82 4.50 -13.60
N GLN A 200 4.84 5.01 -12.89
CA GLN A 200 6.19 5.22 -13.43
C GLN A 200 7.08 3.98 -13.30
N GLY A 201 6.50 2.88 -12.76
CA GLY A 201 7.22 1.66 -12.41
C GLY A 201 7.88 1.77 -11.05
N GLY A 202 8.13 0.62 -10.44
CA GLY A 202 8.77 0.57 -9.13
C GLY A 202 8.48 -0.67 -8.33
N TYR A 203 8.87 -0.58 -7.06
CA TYR A 203 8.77 -1.64 -6.09
C TYR A 203 8.33 -1.08 -4.73
N GLU A 204 7.65 -1.90 -3.97
CA GLU A 204 7.34 -1.68 -2.56
C GLU A 204 8.04 -2.74 -1.72
N ILE A 205 8.79 -2.29 -0.73
CA ILE A 205 9.58 -3.12 0.17
C ILE A 205 8.88 -3.16 1.53
N TYR A 206 8.40 -4.32 1.91
CA TYR A 206 7.69 -4.58 3.17
C TYR A 206 8.69 -5.02 4.23
N VAL A 207 9.12 -4.08 5.04
CA VAL A 207 10.18 -4.27 6.02
C VAL A 207 9.63 -4.74 7.35
N GLN A 208 10.01 -5.93 7.79
CA GLN A 208 9.62 -6.50 9.09
C GLN A 208 10.69 -6.32 10.18
N ASN A 209 11.91 -5.98 9.78
CA ASN A 209 13.02 -5.68 10.69
C ASN A 209 13.42 -4.21 10.54
N THR A 210 13.04 -3.39 11.50
CA THR A 210 13.25 -1.94 11.48
C THR A 210 14.72 -1.55 11.31
N GLU A 211 15.65 -2.22 11.99
CA GLU A 211 17.10 -1.90 11.88
C GLU A 211 17.62 -2.19 10.47
N SER A 212 17.30 -3.37 9.94
CA SER A 212 17.66 -3.73 8.55
C SER A 212 17.00 -2.78 7.55
N GLY A 213 15.74 -2.41 7.75
CA GLY A 213 15.04 -1.45 6.89
C GLY A 213 15.68 -0.06 6.87
N GLN A 214 16.16 0.41 8.02
CA GLN A 214 16.87 1.68 8.10
C GLN A 214 18.23 1.62 7.37
N LYS A 215 18.97 0.53 7.49
CA LYS A 215 20.22 0.30 6.74
C LYS A 215 19.95 0.22 5.24
N LEU A 216 18.90 -0.51 4.85
CA LEU A 216 18.49 -0.63 3.45
C LEU A 216 18.09 0.73 2.86
N TYR A 217 17.34 1.55 3.61
CA TYR A 217 16.99 2.91 3.21
C TYR A 217 18.24 3.74 2.90
N ASP A 218 19.20 3.76 3.82
CA ASP A 218 20.44 4.50 3.66
C ASP A 218 21.28 3.96 2.46
N HIS A 219 21.35 2.64 2.31
CA HIS A 219 22.03 1.97 1.20
C HIS A 219 21.41 2.27 -0.17
N LEU A 220 20.08 2.29 -0.26
CA LEU A 220 19.37 2.65 -1.49
C LEU A 220 19.68 4.08 -1.93
N PHE A 221 19.82 5.03 -1.00
CA PHE A 221 20.26 6.39 -1.32
C PHE A 221 21.71 6.45 -1.76
N GLU A 222 22.60 5.67 -1.13
CA GLU A 222 24.02 5.63 -1.50
C GLU A 222 24.21 5.07 -2.92
N VAL A 223 23.66 3.89 -3.20
CA VAL A 223 23.72 3.25 -4.51
C VAL A 223 22.94 4.05 -5.56
N GLY A 224 21.85 4.68 -5.15
CA GLY A 224 20.97 5.43 -6.03
C GLY A 224 21.55 6.75 -6.56
N LYS A 225 22.67 7.25 -6.03
CA LYS A 225 23.32 8.49 -6.48
C LYS A 225 23.56 8.51 -8.00
N GLU A 226 24.01 7.41 -8.56
CA GLU A 226 24.26 7.27 -10.00
C GLU A 226 22.97 7.33 -10.85
N PHE A 227 21.82 7.05 -10.25
CA PHE A 227 20.51 7.10 -10.88
C PHE A 227 19.76 8.40 -10.58
N ASN A 228 20.43 9.38 -9.96
CA ASN A 228 19.85 10.64 -9.51
C ASN A 228 18.67 10.39 -8.52
N VAL A 229 18.88 9.55 -7.51
CA VAL A 229 17.88 9.28 -6.49
C VAL A 229 17.56 10.53 -5.67
N LYS A 230 16.29 10.74 -5.38
CA LYS A 230 15.83 11.77 -4.43
C LYS A 230 14.82 11.19 -3.45
N PRO A 231 14.68 11.79 -2.26
CA PRO A 231 13.50 11.54 -1.45
C PRO A 231 12.26 12.05 -2.18
N GLY A 232 11.14 11.38 -1.98
CA GLY A 232 9.88 11.76 -2.59
C GLY A 232 8.69 11.30 -1.76
N CYS A 233 7.53 11.50 -2.33
CA CYS A 233 6.24 11.10 -1.77
C CYS A 233 5.23 10.92 -2.89
N PRO A 234 4.05 10.32 -2.63
CA PRO A 234 2.97 10.26 -3.60
C PRO A 234 2.70 11.63 -4.24
N ASN A 235 2.87 11.73 -5.57
CA ASN A 235 2.79 13.00 -6.27
C ASN A 235 1.38 13.27 -6.78
N LEU A 236 0.79 14.41 -6.36
CA LEU A 236 -0.60 14.75 -6.66
C LEU A 236 -0.85 15.03 -8.15
N ILE A 237 0.14 15.54 -8.90
CA ILE A 237 0.01 15.78 -10.34
C ILE A 237 0.04 14.44 -11.07
N GLU A 238 1.06 13.63 -10.79
CA GLU A 238 1.28 12.33 -11.45
C GLU A 238 0.09 11.38 -11.23
N ARG A 239 -0.43 11.28 -10.00
CA ARG A 239 -1.52 10.37 -9.69
C ARG A 239 -2.81 10.73 -10.44
N ILE A 240 -3.13 12.04 -10.57
CA ILE A 240 -4.30 12.51 -11.33
C ILE A 240 -4.12 12.25 -12.82
N GLU A 241 -2.94 12.59 -13.39
CA GLU A 241 -2.59 12.27 -14.78
C GLU A 241 -2.74 10.76 -15.07
N SER A 242 -2.38 9.92 -14.10
CA SER A 242 -2.41 8.48 -14.19
C SER A 242 -3.78 7.85 -13.86
N ALA A 243 -4.78 8.67 -13.54
CA ALA A 243 -6.11 8.24 -13.08
C ALA A 243 -6.05 7.27 -11.88
N LEU A 244 -5.16 7.54 -10.91
CA LEU A 244 -5.08 6.84 -9.64
C LEU A 244 -5.93 7.58 -8.62
N LEU A 245 -7.06 7.00 -8.24
CA LEU A 245 -7.92 7.53 -7.20
C LEU A 245 -7.29 7.34 -5.82
N SER A 246 -7.64 8.21 -4.90
CA SER A 246 -7.18 8.20 -3.52
C SER A 246 -8.36 8.17 -2.58
N PHE A 247 -8.49 7.13 -1.79
CA PHE A 247 -9.50 7.04 -0.74
C PHE A 247 -9.32 8.21 0.26
N GLY A 248 -10.42 8.86 0.58
CA GLY A 248 -10.45 10.05 1.42
C GLY A 248 -10.23 11.38 0.69
N ASN A 249 -9.72 11.37 -0.57
CA ASN A 249 -9.59 12.57 -1.39
C ASN A 249 -10.59 12.61 -2.55
N ASP A 250 -10.71 11.51 -3.29
CA ASP A 250 -11.54 11.45 -4.52
C ASP A 250 -12.76 10.56 -4.33
N MET A 251 -12.76 9.71 -3.34
CA MET A 251 -13.82 8.76 -3.01
C MET A 251 -13.85 8.47 -1.51
N ASP A 252 -15.02 8.18 -1.00
CA ASP A 252 -15.25 7.80 0.40
C ASP A 252 -16.40 6.78 0.53
N ASN A 253 -16.95 6.62 1.74
CA ASN A 253 -18.03 5.67 2.00
C ASN A 253 -19.38 6.04 1.35
N ASN A 254 -19.52 7.24 0.78
CA ASN A 254 -20.71 7.63 0.03
C ASN A 254 -20.65 7.17 -1.44
N ASP A 255 -19.48 6.75 -1.91
CA ASP A 255 -19.27 6.29 -3.28
C ASP A 255 -19.27 4.76 -3.32
N ASN A 256 -19.78 4.19 -4.43
CA ASN A 256 -19.68 2.76 -4.68
C ASN A 256 -18.60 2.45 -5.75
N PRO A 257 -18.14 1.19 -5.87
CA PRO A 257 -17.10 0.84 -6.83
C PRO A 257 -17.40 1.19 -8.29
N PHE A 258 -18.65 1.20 -8.72
CA PHE A 258 -19.00 1.53 -10.10
C PHE A 258 -18.85 3.02 -10.37
N GLU A 259 -19.24 3.89 -9.44
CA GLU A 259 -19.05 5.35 -9.54
C GLU A 259 -17.57 5.73 -9.62
N CYS A 260 -16.71 4.91 -9.00
CA CYS A 260 -15.25 5.08 -9.04
C CYS A 260 -14.57 4.43 -10.26
N GLY A 261 -15.34 3.83 -11.19
CA GLY A 261 -14.77 3.14 -12.36
C GLY A 261 -14.02 1.86 -12.02
N PHE A 262 -14.39 1.19 -10.93
CA PHE A 262 -13.79 -0.07 -10.47
C PHE A 262 -14.52 -1.32 -10.97
N ASP A 263 -15.34 -1.20 -12.04
CA ASP A 263 -16.15 -2.28 -12.62
C ASP A 263 -15.36 -3.58 -12.80
N LYS A 264 -14.12 -3.49 -13.27
CA LYS A 264 -13.23 -4.65 -13.50
C LYS A 264 -12.85 -5.42 -12.22
N TYR A 265 -13.07 -4.82 -11.05
CA TYR A 265 -12.80 -5.44 -9.76
C TYR A 265 -14.07 -5.95 -9.08
N VAL A 266 -15.26 -5.68 -9.65
CA VAL A 266 -16.52 -6.13 -9.09
C VAL A 266 -16.95 -7.43 -9.76
N ASN A 267 -17.14 -8.48 -8.96
CA ASN A 267 -17.79 -9.69 -9.42
C ASN A 267 -19.25 -9.72 -8.95
N CYS A 268 -20.15 -9.35 -9.83
CA CYS A 268 -21.59 -9.29 -9.53
C CYS A 268 -22.18 -10.63 -9.07
N LEU A 269 -21.52 -11.76 -9.34
CA LEU A 269 -21.99 -13.09 -8.93
C LEU A 269 -21.69 -13.42 -7.45
N LEU A 270 -20.79 -12.68 -6.80
CA LEU A 270 -20.47 -12.88 -5.36
C LEU A 270 -21.64 -12.45 -4.46
N TYR A 271 -22.44 -11.50 -4.89
CA TYR A 271 -23.51 -10.89 -4.11
C TYR A 271 -24.88 -11.03 -4.79
N THR A 272 -25.09 -12.11 -5.54
CA THR A 272 -26.44 -12.41 -6.05
C THR A 272 -27.38 -12.71 -4.89
N SER A 273 -27.97 -11.67 -4.36
CA SER A 273 -29.29 -11.80 -3.77
C SER A 273 -30.20 -12.39 -4.85
N PRO A 274 -31.02 -13.42 -4.59
CA PRO A 274 -31.97 -13.91 -5.59
C PRO A 274 -32.79 -12.72 -6.08
N SER A 275 -32.77 -12.50 -7.41
CA SER A 275 -33.57 -11.46 -8.04
C SER A 275 -35.01 -11.59 -7.54
N PRO A 276 -35.74 -10.47 -7.34
CA PRO A 276 -37.17 -10.55 -7.08
C PRO A 276 -37.94 -11.42 -8.08
N ARG A 277 -37.37 -11.63 -9.27
CA ARG A 277 -37.93 -12.54 -10.29
C ARG A 277 -37.68 -14.03 -10.00
N ASP A 278 -36.69 -14.34 -9.14
CA ASP A 278 -36.34 -15.73 -8.76
C ASP A 278 -37.09 -16.16 -7.49
N ARG A 279 -37.94 -15.30 -6.94
CA ARG A 279 -38.87 -15.57 -5.83
C ARG A 279 -40.24 -15.95 -6.37
N GLY A 280 -40.26 -16.88 -7.33
CA GLY A 280 -41.49 -17.49 -7.83
C GLY A 280 -42.02 -18.53 -6.87
#